data_f03a3b974a06913c79a7a652ce5a1f2c
#
_entry.id   f03a3b974a06913c79a7a652ce5a1f2c
#
_cell.length_a   1.000
_cell.length_b   1.000
_cell.length_c   1.000
_cell.angle_alpha   90.00
_cell.angle_beta   90.00
_cell.angle_gamma   90.00
#
_symmetry.space_group_name_H-M   'P 1'
#
loop_
_entity.id
_entity.type
_entity.pdbx_description
1 polymer ?
#
loop_
_entity_poly.entity_id
_entity_poly.type
_entity_poly.pdbx_seq_one_letter_code
_entity_poly.pdbx_strand_id
1 'polypeptide(L)'
;MKLLTFIALFAASVSFAQTPSSAAPDAAPQADAQANFPGATITLRSNLVVVPALVRTKSGELIYTLKADDFILTDNGVVQKLRLEEDTGNQPLAMVIVVQTGGDAAVHLDQYQHLGPMLENMLGGVEHRVAVLGFDSTPTLLHGFTSNLDFVTHSLDILDPGDKQAAVFDAITAAVNQLRQQPTTYRRAILLLSQTTDDGSRTALVDALRAISDTNTVIYSVGFHTTGTDVGGEAARFNDDTPGPQHGCFSRDLGVDDDGNPIKPTESAGAQDLNCAEELLPPLRLAHLAEIAARHALKRNISESVAHLTGGEYFQFKNTKTLDRDLLTIANHIPNRYVLTFHPQSPTPGFHWIVLKLRDESKLSVDARNGYWVNDDGGTSTQ
;
A
#
# COMPACT_ATOMS: atom_id res chain seq x y z
N MET A 1 20.77 71.81 -25.25
CA MET A 1 21.73 72.13 -26.33
C MET A 1 21.61 71.07 -27.37
N LYS A 2 20.99 71.47 -28.51
CA LYS A 2 21.34 71.21 -29.91
C LYS A 2 21.43 69.71 -30.30
N LEU A 3 20.91 69.19 -31.35
CA LEU A 3 20.23 69.65 -32.55
C LEU A 3 20.15 68.47 -33.48
N LEU A 4 18.98 68.35 -34.13
CA LEU A 4 18.71 68.14 -35.57
C LEU A 4 19.07 66.81 -36.21
N THR A 5 18.05 66.08 -36.69
CA THR A 5 17.47 66.09 -38.08
C THR A 5 18.34 65.45 -39.16
N PHE A 6 17.83 64.48 -39.88
CA PHE A 6 17.52 64.64 -41.30
C PHE A 6 16.77 63.41 -41.88
N ILE A 7 15.77 63.72 -42.63
CA ILE A 7 14.88 63.01 -43.52
C ILE A 7 15.63 62.68 -44.84
N ALA A 8 15.36 61.50 -45.43
CA ALA A 8 15.32 61.45 -46.91
C ALA A 8 14.45 60.28 -47.40
N LEU A 9 13.42 60.72 -48.08
CA LEU A 9 12.47 60.03 -48.94
C LEU A 9 13.18 59.73 -50.29
N PHE A 10 12.93 58.54 -50.90
CA PHE A 10 12.91 58.48 -52.41
C PHE A 10 12.00 57.34 -52.85
N ALA A 11 11.12 57.75 -53.71
CA ALA A 11 10.10 56.97 -54.43
C ALA A 11 10.55 56.70 -55.88
N ALA A 12 9.87 55.85 -56.55
CA ALA A 12 9.69 55.64 -58.01
C ALA A 12 10.34 54.31 -58.48
N SER A 13 9.83 53.54 -59.43
CA SER A 13 8.64 53.53 -60.28
C SER A 13 8.60 52.15 -60.97
N VAL A 14 7.42 51.62 -61.11
CA VAL A 14 6.77 50.87 -62.14
C VAL A 14 7.59 50.43 -63.39
N SER A 15 7.50 49.13 -63.75
CA SER A 15 7.37 48.70 -65.14
C SER A 15 6.70 47.33 -65.27
N PHE A 16 5.61 47.33 -66.08
CA PHE A 16 4.86 46.15 -66.54
C PHE A 16 5.64 45.42 -67.65
N ALA A 17 5.54 44.09 -67.63
CA ALA A 17 5.66 43.31 -68.87
C ALA A 17 4.82 42.01 -68.74
N GLN A 18 4.02 41.82 -69.80
CA GLN A 18 3.03 40.77 -69.99
C GLN A 18 3.65 39.50 -70.58
N THR A 19 3.17 38.35 -70.10
CA THR A 19 2.87 37.00 -70.65
C THR A 19 3.55 36.50 -71.95
N PRO A 20 3.68 35.17 -72.13
CA PRO A 20 2.54 34.34 -72.42
C PRO A 20 2.52 32.90 -71.78
N SER A 21 1.30 32.45 -71.69
CA SER A 21 0.75 31.10 -71.56
C SER A 21 1.60 29.94 -72.10
N SER A 22 1.76 28.89 -71.28
CA SER A 22 1.95 27.51 -71.75
C SER A 22 1.34 26.51 -70.78
N ALA A 23 0.68 25.57 -71.37
CA ALA A 23 -0.19 24.50 -70.89
C ALA A 23 0.20 23.79 -69.61
N ALA A 24 -0.82 23.42 -68.83
CA ALA A 24 -0.76 22.50 -67.71
C ALA A 24 -0.47 21.04 -68.12
N PRO A 25 0.18 20.29 -67.30
CA PRO A 25 -0.09 18.86 -67.20
C PRO A 25 -0.80 18.54 -65.88
N ASP A 26 -1.68 17.57 -65.98
CA ASP A 26 -2.54 16.89 -65.03
C ASP A 26 -2.28 17.05 -63.55
N ALA A 27 -3.31 17.49 -62.85
CA ALA A 27 -3.42 17.41 -61.38
C ALA A 27 -3.50 15.95 -60.94
N ALA A 28 -2.47 15.51 -60.21
CA ALA A 28 -2.57 14.35 -59.34
C ALA A 28 -3.60 14.64 -58.22
N PRO A 29 -4.43 13.69 -57.81
CA PRO A 29 -5.39 13.91 -56.76
C PRO A 29 -4.67 14.17 -55.45
N GLN A 30 -4.90 15.35 -54.87
CA GLN A 30 -4.56 15.63 -53.48
C GLN A 30 -5.35 14.67 -52.60
N ALA A 31 -4.64 13.79 -51.92
CA ALA A 31 -5.20 12.97 -50.85
C ALA A 31 -5.50 13.86 -49.64
N ASP A 32 -6.67 14.48 -49.61
CA ASP A 32 -7.26 14.91 -48.35
C ASP A 32 -7.73 13.69 -47.60
N ALA A 33 -6.88 13.22 -46.69
CA ALA A 33 -7.27 12.33 -45.62
C ALA A 33 -6.32 12.51 -44.43
N GLN A 34 -6.35 13.69 -43.85
CA GLN A 34 -6.07 13.73 -42.41
C GLN A 34 -7.31 13.16 -41.70
N ALA A 35 -7.38 11.83 -41.65
CA ALA A 35 -8.21 11.15 -40.72
C ALA A 35 -7.73 11.58 -39.31
N ASN A 36 -8.45 12.51 -38.74
CA ASN A 36 -8.37 12.82 -37.30
C ASN A 36 -8.88 11.58 -36.58
N PHE A 37 -7.99 10.58 -36.39
CA PHE A 37 -8.21 9.57 -35.40
C PHE A 37 -8.12 10.30 -34.05
N PRO A 38 -9.17 10.32 -33.22
CA PRO A 38 -9.02 10.75 -31.86
C PRO A 38 -7.97 9.81 -31.29
N GLY A 39 -6.76 10.33 -31.08
CA GLY A 39 -5.68 9.59 -30.50
C GLY A 39 -6.16 9.10 -29.15
N ALA A 40 -6.44 7.80 -29.05
CA ALA A 40 -6.58 7.17 -27.76
C ALA A 40 -5.24 7.39 -27.06
N THR A 41 -5.19 8.38 -26.19
CA THR A 41 -4.06 8.57 -25.28
C THR A 41 -4.08 7.38 -24.34
N ILE A 42 -3.33 6.32 -24.68
CA ILE A 42 -3.09 5.22 -23.75
C ILE A 42 -2.20 5.82 -22.67
N THR A 43 -2.82 6.28 -21.58
CA THR A 43 -2.10 6.66 -20.39
C THR A 43 -1.62 5.37 -19.73
N LEU A 44 -0.42 4.92 -20.09
CA LEU A 44 0.24 3.82 -19.40
C LEU A 44 0.62 4.33 -18.01
N ARG A 45 -0.25 4.14 -17.02
CA ARG A 45 0.10 4.30 -15.63
C ARG A 45 0.89 3.04 -15.23
N SER A 46 2.18 3.17 -15.22
CA SER A 46 3.07 2.14 -14.69
C SER A 46 2.97 2.17 -13.17
N ASN A 47 2.24 1.23 -12.58
CA ASN A 47 2.14 1.09 -11.14
C ASN A 47 3.49 0.56 -10.62
N LEU A 48 4.31 1.44 -10.07
CA LEU A 48 5.54 1.05 -9.39
C LEU A 48 5.19 0.49 -8.02
N VAL A 49 5.51 -0.77 -7.79
CA VAL A 49 5.33 -1.42 -6.49
C VAL A 49 6.62 -1.32 -5.70
N VAL A 50 6.54 -0.73 -4.50
CA VAL A 50 7.66 -0.61 -3.57
C VAL A 50 7.61 -1.76 -2.58
N VAL A 51 8.74 -2.45 -2.43
CA VAL A 51 8.91 -3.62 -1.56
C VAL A 51 10.04 -3.35 -0.57
N PRO A 52 9.74 -2.76 0.60
CA PRO A 52 10.71 -2.65 1.67
C PRO A 52 11.09 -4.05 2.17
N ALA A 53 12.39 -4.29 2.32
CA ALA A 53 12.90 -5.57 2.79
C ALA A 53 14.00 -5.39 3.84
N LEU A 54 13.93 -6.15 4.92
CA LEU A 54 14.94 -6.23 5.94
C LEU A 54 15.63 -7.59 5.86
N VAL A 55 16.97 -7.57 5.76
CA VAL A 55 17.76 -8.80 5.69
C VAL A 55 18.63 -8.94 6.94
N ARG A 56 18.54 -10.11 7.57
CA ARG A 56 19.23 -10.40 8.84
C ARG A 56 19.92 -11.76 8.78
N THR A 57 21.00 -11.89 9.56
CA THR A 57 21.54 -13.20 9.92
C THR A 57 20.59 -13.91 10.88
N LYS A 58 20.79 -15.19 11.12
CA LYS A 58 20.06 -15.96 12.17
C LYS A 58 20.28 -15.43 13.58
N SER A 59 21.39 -14.70 13.82
CA SER A 59 21.68 -14.00 15.08
C SER A 59 21.03 -12.62 15.18
N GLY A 60 20.33 -12.14 14.13
CA GLY A 60 19.64 -10.85 14.12
C GLY A 60 20.47 -9.67 13.61
N GLU A 61 21.73 -9.89 13.17
CA GLU A 61 22.58 -8.86 12.61
C GLU A 61 22.09 -8.44 11.22
N LEU A 62 21.99 -7.12 10.97
CA LEU A 62 21.51 -6.58 9.71
C LEU A 62 22.58 -6.70 8.59
N ILE A 63 22.14 -7.01 7.39
CA ILE A 63 22.98 -7.15 6.21
C ILE A 63 22.64 -6.04 5.23
N TYR A 64 23.68 -5.31 4.74
CA TYR A 64 23.53 -4.13 3.87
C TYR A 64 24.23 -4.26 2.52
N THR A 65 24.86 -5.40 2.24
CA THR A 65 25.79 -5.56 1.11
C THR A 65 25.17 -6.23 -0.11
N LEU A 66 23.86 -6.55 -0.06
CA LEU A 66 23.18 -7.26 -1.13
C LEU A 66 22.83 -6.32 -2.30
N LYS A 67 22.82 -6.91 -3.50
CA LYS A 67 22.43 -6.25 -4.75
C LYS A 67 21.07 -6.75 -5.23
N ALA A 68 20.48 -6.07 -6.20
CA ALA A 68 19.19 -6.49 -6.78
C ALA A 68 19.20 -7.95 -7.27
N ASP A 69 20.31 -8.42 -7.82
CA ASP A 69 20.45 -9.78 -8.36
C ASP A 69 20.51 -10.87 -7.28
N ASP A 70 20.74 -10.50 -6.01
CA ASP A 70 20.71 -11.43 -4.88
C ASP A 70 19.27 -11.78 -4.45
N PHE A 71 18.29 -11.00 -4.93
CA PHE A 71 16.89 -11.18 -4.62
C PHE A 71 16.12 -11.85 -5.77
N ILE A 72 15.13 -12.66 -5.41
CA ILE A 72 14.13 -13.22 -6.33
C ILE A 72 12.77 -12.86 -5.78
N LEU A 73 11.99 -12.10 -6.56
CA LEU A 73 10.62 -11.76 -6.22
C LEU A 73 9.65 -12.43 -7.18
N THR A 74 8.59 -12.99 -6.61
CA THR A 74 7.44 -13.45 -7.38
C THR A 74 6.19 -12.67 -6.99
N ASP A 75 5.37 -12.32 -7.97
CA ASP A 75 4.06 -11.73 -7.83
C ASP A 75 3.02 -12.73 -8.34
N ASN A 76 2.15 -13.23 -7.46
CA ASN A 76 1.25 -14.34 -7.75
C ASN A 76 1.95 -15.54 -8.43
N GLY A 77 3.18 -15.83 -7.99
CA GLY A 77 4.01 -16.91 -8.53
C GLY A 77 4.82 -16.55 -9.79
N VAL A 78 4.62 -15.39 -10.40
CA VAL A 78 5.35 -14.95 -11.59
C VAL A 78 6.58 -14.14 -11.18
N VAL A 79 7.76 -14.55 -11.63
CA VAL A 79 9.02 -13.85 -11.33
C VAL A 79 9.02 -12.45 -11.93
N GLN A 80 9.37 -11.46 -11.12
CA GLN A 80 9.41 -10.04 -11.50
C GLN A 80 10.86 -9.55 -11.63
N LYS A 81 11.05 -8.54 -12.49
CA LYS A 81 12.34 -7.86 -12.61
C LYS A 81 12.45 -6.77 -11.55
N LEU A 82 13.39 -6.93 -10.63
CA LEU A 82 13.64 -6.00 -9.54
C LEU A 82 14.62 -4.89 -9.91
N ARG A 83 14.45 -3.75 -9.24
CA ARG A 83 15.44 -2.71 -9.07
C ARG A 83 15.66 -2.49 -7.59
N LEU A 84 16.89 -2.21 -7.20
CA LEU A 84 17.25 -1.76 -5.87
C LEU A 84 17.43 -0.24 -5.93
N GLU A 85 16.68 0.48 -5.11
CA GLU A 85 16.85 1.92 -4.97
C GLU A 85 18.08 2.20 -4.12
N GLU A 86 18.96 3.03 -4.63
CA GLU A 86 20.17 3.45 -3.93
C GLU A 86 19.86 4.62 -2.98
N ASP A 87 20.66 4.74 -1.91
CA ASP A 87 20.69 5.89 -0.99
C ASP A 87 19.35 6.22 -0.28
N THR A 88 18.57 5.17 0.03
CA THR A 88 17.27 5.35 0.71
C THR A 88 17.38 5.70 2.20
N GLY A 89 18.56 5.55 2.81
CA GLY A 89 18.78 5.83 4.24
C GLY A 89 18.54 7.29 4.65
N ASN A 90 18.80 8.23 3.72
CA ASN A 90 18.66 9.66 3.94
C ASN A 90 17.30 10.24 3.51
N GLN A 91 16.39 9.42 3.00
CA GLN A 91 15.08 9.91 2.60
C GLN A 91 14.28 10.37 3.84
N PRO A 92 13.65 11.58 3.76
CA PRO A 92 12.84 12.06 4.86
C PRO A 92 11.66 11.15 5.16
N LEU A 93 11.23 11.12 6.42
CA LEU A 93 10.18 10.25 6.93
C LEU A 93 8.93 11.04 7.33
N ALA A 94 7.77 10.68 6.80
CA ALA A 94 6.47 11.09 7.32
C ALA A 94 5.88 9.92 8.11
N MET A 95 5.63 10.11 9.40
CA MET A 95 5.10 9.08 10.28
C MET A 95 3.82 9.53 10.97
N VAL A 96 2.82 8.66 11.03
CA VAL A 96 1.66 8.85 11.90
C VAL A 96 1.74 7.84 13.04
N ILE A 97 1.77 8.34 14.27
CA ILE A 97 1.62 7.51 15.47
C ILE A 97 0.12 7.36 15.72
N VAL A 98 -0.36 6.13 15.63
CA VAL A 98 -1.77 5.77 15.80
C VAL A 98 -1.91 5.02 17.10
N VAL A 99 -2.61 5.63 18.06
CA VAL A 99 -2.73 5.08 19.41
C VAL A 99 -4.18 4.78 19.72
N GLN A 100 -4.46 3.53 20.06
CA GLN A 100 -5.77 3.16 20.57
C GLN A 100 -5.97 3.75 21.96
N THR A 101 -7.09 4.42 22.16
CA THR A 101 -7.53 4.98 23.44
C THR A 101 -8.77 4.28 23.99
N GLY A 102 -9.57 3.66 23.11
CA GLY A 102 -10.77 2.93 23.46
C GLY A 102 -10.55 1.47 23.86
N GLY A 103 -11.60 0.81 24.29
CA GLY A 103 -11.61 -0.61 24.63
C GLY A 103 -10.60 -0.98 25.71
N ASP A 104 -9.88 -2.07 25.50
CA ASP A 104 -8.87 -2.57 26.44
C ASP A 104 -7.57 -1.74 26.46
N ALA A 105 -7.45 -0.70 25.61
CA ALA A 105 -6.27 0.16 25.57
C ALA A 105 -6.15 1.07 26.80
N ALA A 106 -7.25 1.38 27.47
CA ALA A 106 -7.28 2.33 28.60
C ALA A 106 -6.28 1.98 29.70
N VAL A 107 -6.01 0.68 29.90
CA VAL A 107 -5.04 0.20 30.92
C VAL A 107 -3.58 0.34 30.49
N HIS A 108 -3.34 0.70 29.22
CA HIS A 108 -2.00 0.83 28.63
C HIS A 108 -1.59 2.28 28.40
N LEU A 109 -2.50 3.26 28.52
CA LEU A 109 -2.24 4.67 28.18
C LEU A 109 -1.09 5.25 28.99
N ASP A 110 -1.00 4.96 30.30
CA ASP A 110 0.11 5.43 31.15
C ASP A 110 1.49 4.96 30.63
N GLN A 111 1.51 3.84 29.91
CA GLN A 111 2.74 3.27 29.37
C GLN A 111 3.19 3.97 28.09
N TYR A 112 2.26 4.64 27.39
CA TYR A 112 2.55 5.43 26.18
C TYR A 112 3.03 6.85 26.48
N GLN A 113 2.79 7.35 27.70
CA GLN A 113 3.20 8.68 28.13
C GLN A 113 4.73 8.87 28.18
N HIS A 114 5.51 7.80 28.12
CA HIS A 114 6.97 7.85 28.19
C HIS A 114 7.66 7.65 26.83
N LEU A 115 6.92 7.71 25.73
CA LEU A 115 7.46 7.46 24.38
C LEU A 115 8.32 8.61 23.84
N GLY A 116 8.25 9.83 24.41
CA GLY A 116 8.96 11.00 23.91
C GLY A 116 10.46 10.79 23.69
N PRO A 117 11.24 10.39 24.72
CA PRO A 117 12.68 10.18 24.58
C PRO A 117 13.03 9.09 23.54
N MET A 118 12.13 8.11 23.34
CA MET A 118 12.33 7.07 22.34
C MET A 118 12.09 7.56 20.94
N LEU A 119 11.07 8.41 20.75
CA LEU A 119 10.80 9.06 19.47
C LEU A 119 11.98 9.94 19.05
N GLU A 120 12.61 10.65 19.99
CA GLU A 120 13.82 11.42 19.72
C GLU A 120 14.97 10.53 19.24
N ASN A 121 15.21 9.40 19.91
CA ASN A 121 16.21 8.42 19.49
C ASN A 121 15.87 7.78 18.15
N MET A 122 14.59 7.53 17.88
CA MET A 122 14.11 6.92 16.67
C MET A 122 14.23 7.83 15.45
N LEU A 123 13.97 9.12 15.62
CA LEU A 123 13.79 10.07 14.54
C LEU A 123 14.88 11.14 14.46
N GLY A 124 15.67 11.32 15.52
CA GLY A 124 16.63 12.42 15.63
C GLY A 124 17.75 12.43 14.58
N GLY A 125 17.96 11.33 13.89
CA GLY A 125 18.98 11.20 12.83
C GLY A 125 18.47 11.39 11.40
N VAL A 126 17.16 11.56 11.20
CA VAL A 126 16.53 11.62 9.87
C VAL A 126 15.59 12.83 9.82
N GLU A 127 15.54 13.53 8.68
CA GLU A 127 14.51 14.54 8.46
C GLU A 127 13.14 13.89 8.59
N HIS A 128 12.30 14.41 9.48
CA HIS A 128 11.03 13.76 9.79
C HIS A 128 9.88 14.76 9.97
N ARG A 129 8.67 14.26 9.76
CA ARG A 129 7.41 14.89 10.15
C ARG A 129 6.53 13.83 10.81
N VAL A 130 6.03 14.14 12.00
CA VAL A 130 5.22 13.21 12.80
C VAL A 130 3.86 13.83 13.08
N ALA A 131 2.81 13.03 12.95
CA ALA A 131 1.46 13.35 13.40
C ALA A 131 1.02 12.31 14.43
N VAL A 132 0.10 12.70 15.32
CA VAL A 132 -0.48 11.82 16.34
C VAL A 132 -1.99 11.70 16.12
N LEU A 133 -2.47 10.47 16.08
CA LEU A 133 -3.88 10.13 15.92
C LEU A 133 -4.27 9.18 17.05
N GLY A 134 -5.25 9.58 17.85
CA GLY A 134 -5.92 8.71 18.81
C GLY A 134 -7.15 8.06 18.20
N PHE A 135 -7.54 6.88 18.66
CA PHE A 135 -8.79 6.27 18.21
C PHE A 135 -9.44 5.38 19.27
N ASP A 136 -10.76 5.37 19.19
CA ASP A 136 -11.70 4.49 19.86
C ASP A 136 -12.70 3.98 18.81
N SER A 137 -14.00 4.27 18.89
CA SER A 137 -14.97 4.05 17.81
C SER A 137 -14.75 4.98 16.61
N THR A 138 -13.98 6.05 16.79
CA THR A 138 -13.68 7.07 15.78
C THR A 138 -12.23 7.55 15.88
N PRO A 139 -11.53 7.68 14.74
CA PRO A 139 -10.18 8.26 14.74
C PRO A 139 -10.23 9.79 14.91
N THR A 140 -9.40 10.31 15.80
CA THR A 140 -9.25 11.74 16.08
C THR A 140 -7.80 12.18 15.90
N LEU A 141 -7.57 13.21 15.08
CA LEU A 141 -6.25 13.80 14.91
C LEU A 141 -5.91 14.64 16.15
N LEU A 142 -4.97 14.17 16.98
CA LEU A 142 -4.54 14.86 18.19
C LEU A 142 -3.54 15.95 17.87
N HIS A 143 -2.61 15.67 16.94
CA HIS A 143 -1.64 16.63 16.43
C HIS A 143 -1.35 16.41 14.96
N GLY A 144 -1.36 17.48 14.16
CA GLY A 144 -0.96 17.45 12.76
C GLY A 144 0.55 17.26 12.58
N PHE A 145 1.01 17.10 11.32
CA PHE A 145 2.41 16.88 11.03
C PHE A 145 3.32 18.01 11.54
N THR A 146 4.31 17.66 12.35
CA THR A 146 5.34 18.55 12.91
C THR A 146 6.70 17.86 12.88
N SER A 147 7.78 18.66 12.82
CA SER A 147 9.15 18.20 13.06
C SER A 147 9.58 18.40 14.52
N ASN A 148 8.76 19.10 15.33
CA ASN A 148 9.04 19.29 16.76
C ASN A 148 8.43 18.14 17.56
N LEU A 149 9.28 17.26 18.12
CA LEU A 149 8.87 16.09 18.87
C LEU A 149 8.29 16.42 20.25
N ASP A 150 8.52 17.62 20.80
CA ASP A 150 7.89 18.05 22.06
C ASP A 150 6.37 18.09 21.93
N PHE A 151 5.85 18.58 20.78
CA PHE A 151 4.40 18.58 20.54
C PHE A 151 3.84 17.17 20.39
N VAL A 152 4.60 16.26 19.77
CA VAL A 152 4.23 14.85 19.64
C VAL A 152 4.18 14.19 21.02
N THR A 153 5.23 14.40 21.84
CA THR A 153 5.32 13.89 23.21
C THR A 153 4.18 14.41 24.06
N HIS A 154 3.94 15.71 24.03
CA HIS A 154 2.83 16.31 24.78
C HIS A 154 1.48 15.70 24.41
N SER A 155 1.24 15.42 23.12
CA SER A 155 -0.01 14.80 22.67
C SER A 155 -0.18 13.37 23.16
N LEU A 156 0.93 12.64 23.37
CA LEU A 156 0.92 11.30 23.97
C LEU A 156 0.75 11.34 25.49
N ASP A 157 1.32 12.37 26.15
CA ASP A 157 1.23 12.54 27.60
C ASP A 157 -0.18 12.86 28.10
N ILE A 158 -1.00 13.48 27.25
CA ILE A 158 -2.36 13.90 27.59
C ILE A 158 -3.45 12.96 27.02
N LEU A 159 -3.09 11.73 26.66
CA LEU A 159 -4.08 10.75 26.17
C LEU A 159 -5.09 10.42 27.28
N ASP A 160 -6.37 10.57 26.95
CA ASP A 160 -7.49 10.19 27.79
C ASP A 160 -8.12 8.89 27.30
N PRO A 161 -8.68 8.05 28.22
CA PRO A 161 -9.43 6.87 27.84
C PRO A 161 -10.63 7.22 26.95
N GLY A 162 -10.75 6.52 25.82
CA GLY A 162 -11.88 6.63 24.90
C GLY A 162 -13.07 5.75 25.28
N ASP A 163 -13.94 5.48 24.32
CA ASP A 163 -15.08 4.59 24.47
C ASP A 163 -14.67 3.09 24.48
N LYS A 164 -15.65 2.18 24.41
CA LYS A 164 -15.40 0.74 24.52
C LYS A 164 -14.96 0.07 23.22
N GLN A 165 -14.98 0.79 22.10
CA GLN A 165 -14.68 0.24 20.78
C GLN A 165 -13.25 0.52 20.35
N ALA A 166 -12.82 -0.17 19.29
CA ALA A 166 -11.50 -0.01 18.68
C ALA A 166 -11.59 -0.17 17.16
N ALA A 167 -11.91 0.92 16.47
CA ALA A 167 -12.09 0.97 15.02
C ALA A 167 -10.72 1.03 14.30
N VAL A 168 -10.00 -0.10 14.26
CA VAL A 168 -8.60 -0.18 13.79
C VAL A 168 -8.49 0.16 12.30
N PHE A 169 -9.40 -0.33 11.45
CA PHE A 169 -9.36 -0.04 10.00
C PHE A 169 -9.69 1.42 9.70
N ASP A 170 -10.61 2.02 10.46
CA ASP A 170 -10.90 3.45 10.34
C ASP A 170 -9.69 4.29 10.73
N ALA A 171 -8.98 3.92 11.79
CA ALA A 171 -7.77 4.59 12.25
C ALA A 171 -6.62 4.48 11.25
N ILE A 172 -6.38 3.30 10.69
CA ILE A 172 -5.38 3.09 9.63
C ILE A 172 -5.71 3.95 8.40
N THR A 173 -6.98 3.95 7.97
CA THR A 173 -7.42 4.72 6.81
C THR A 173 -7.28 6.23 7.05
N ALA A 174 -7.62 6.72 8.25
CA ALA A 174 -7.42 8.11 8.64
C ALA A 174 -5.93 8.49 8.61
N ALA A 175 -5.06 7.64 9.14
CA ALA A 175 -3.61 7.86 9.14
C ALA A 175 -3.05 7.89 7.70
N VAL A 176 -3.47 6.98 6.84
CA VAL A 176 -3.10 6.97 5.42
C VAL A 176 -3.55 8.26 4.72
N ASN A 177 -4.75 8.76 5.00
CA ASN A 177 -5.24 10.02 4.45
C ASN A 177 -4.41 11.23 4.90
N GLN A 178 -3.89 11.23 6.13
CA GLN A 178 -2.91 12.22 6.58
C GLN A 178 -1.59 12.10 5.81
N LEU A 179 -1.09 10.88 5.61
CA LEU A 179 0.15 10.62 4.87
C LEU A 179 0.06 11.01 3.38
N ARG A 180 -1.12 10.89 2.76
CA ARG A 180 -1.35 11.34 1.37
C ARG A 180 -1.05 12.82 1.16
N GLN A 181 -1.23 13.65 2.19
CA GLN A 181 -0.98 15.09 2.13
C GLN A 181 0.51 15.44 2.20
N GLN A 182 1.38 14.47 2.53
CA GLN A 182 2.81 14.68 2.59
C GLN A 182 3.46 14.50 1.21
N PRO A 183 4.58 15.21 0.93
CA PRO A 183 5.29 15.08 -0.33
C PRO A 183 5.62 13.63 -0.67
N THR A 184 5.59 13.28 -1.94
CA THR A 184 5.87 11.91 -2.41
C THR A 184 7.32 11.47 -2.21
N THR A 185 8.22 12.42 -1.96
CA THR A 185 9.62 12.17 -1.62
C THR A 185 9.83 11.62 -0.20
N TYR A 186 8.82 11.78 0.67
CA TYR A 186 8.87 11.23 2.02
C TYR A 186 8.51 9.76 2.02
N ARG A 187 9.30 8.95 2.74
CA ARG A 187 8.87 7.60 3.13
C ARG A 187 7.69 7.72 4.07
N ARG A 188 6.72 6.85 3.91
CA ARG A 188 5.47 6.89 4.69
C ARG A 188 5.42 5.72 5.65
N ALA A 189 5.22 6.02 6.93
CA ALA A 189 5.11 5.00 7.96
C ALA A 189 3.94 5.28 8.91
N ILE A 190 3.39 4.22 9.46
CA ILE A 190 2.47 4.25 10.59
C ILE A 190 3.12 3.45 11.72
N LEU A 191 3.16 4.03 12.92
CA LEU A 191 3.40 3.32 14.15
C LEU A 191 2.05 3.06 14.82
N LEU A 192 1.58 1.82 14.76
CA LEU A 192 0.28 1.41 15.27
C LEU A 192 0.41 0.76 16.65
N LEU A 193 -0.17 1.39 17.68
CA LEU A 193 -0.26 0.88 19.03
C LEU A 193 -1.72 0.50 19.30
N SER A 194 -2.07 -0.77 19.14
CA SER A 194 -3.46 -1.20 19.18
C SER A 194 -3.64 -2.66 19.63
N GLN A 195 -4.87 -2.99 19.96
CA GLN A 195 -5.28 -4.40 20.09
C GLN A 195 -5.15 -5.15 18.75
N THR A 196 -5.21 -6.47 18.83
CA THR A 196 -5.04 -7.36 17.67
C THR A 196 -6.29 -7.54 16.81
N THR A 197 -7.44 -7.10 17.30
CA THR A 197 -8.75 -7.25 16.63
C THR A 197 -9.41 -5.91 16.37
N ASP A 198 -10.20 -5.83 15.31
CA ASP A 198 -11.04 -4.68 15.01
C ASP A 198 -12.39 -4.79 15.72
N ASP A 199 -12.85 -3.68 16.27
CA ASP A 199 -14.17 -3.59 16.87
C ASP A 199 -14.83 -2.24 16.52
N GLY A 200 -15.72 -2.28 15.56
CA GLY A 200 -16.56 -1.14 15.21
C GLY A 200 -16.12 -0.31 14.01
N SER A 201 -15.10 -0.70 13.24
CA SER A 201 -14.76 0.02 12.02
C SER A 201 -15.89 0.02 10.99
N ARG A 202 -16.10 1.16 10.35
CA ARG A 202 -16.99 1.35 9.20
C ARG A 202 -16.29 1.06 7.88
N THR A 203 -14.98 1.30 7.85
CA THR A 203 -14.13 1.01 6.70
C THR A 203 -14.03 -0.50 6.51
N ALA A 204 -14.35 -0.96 5.31
CA ALA A 204 -14.13 -2.36 4.99
C ALA A 204 -12.62 -2.67 4.91
N LEU A 205 -12.25 -3.90 5.30
CA LEU A 205 -10.87 -4.37 5.24
C LEU A 205 -10.21 -4.12 3.88
N VAL A 206 -10.93 -4.40 2.78
CA VAL A 206 -10.43 -4.22 1.41
C VAL A 206 -10.09 -2.76 1.12
N ASP A 207 -10.92 -1.82 1.60
CA ASP A 207 -10.69 -0.39 1.37
C ASP A 207 -9.50 0.13 2.18
N ALA A 208 -9.29 -0.37 3.39
CA ALA A 208 -8.09 -0.09 4.18
C ALA A 208 -6.83 -0.61 3.47
N LEU A 209 -6.85 -1.84 2.94
CA LEU A 209 -5.72 -2.43 2.20
C LEU A 209 -5.41 -1.68 0.90
N ARG A 210 -6.43 -1.23 0.17
CA ARG A 210 -6.26 -0.35 -1.01
C ARG A 210 -5.58 0.95 -0.62
N ALA A 211 -6.08 1.63 0.40
CA ALA A 211 -5.52 2.90 0.86
C ALA A 211 -4.04 2.78 1.23
N ILE A 212 -3.66 1.71 1.95
CA ILE A 212 -2.28 1.40 2.32
C ILE A 212 -1.43 1.17 1.06
N SER A 213 -1.94 0.36 0.11
CA SER A 213 -1.22 0.01 -1.12
C SER A 213 -0.97 1.21 -2.01
N ASP A 214 -1.97 2.09 -2.20
CA ASP A 214 -1.88 3.28 -3.03
C ASP A 214 -0.83 4.28 -2.54
N THR A 215 -0.54 4.29 -1.24
CA THR A 215 0.41 5.21 -0.62
C THR A 215 1.78 4.61 -0.37
N ASN A 216 1.97 3.32 -0.61
CA ASN A 216 3.19 2.58 -0.23
C ASN A 216 3.57 2.78 1.25
N THR A 217 2.56 2.87 2.12
CA THR A 217 2.76 3.07 3.56
C THR A 217 3.24 1.78 4.21
N VAL A 218 4.27 1.88 5.06
CA VAL A 218 4.77 0.77 5.90
C VAL A 218 4.16 0.90 7.29
N ILE A 219 3.63 -0.19 7.83
CA ILE A 219 3.03 -0.22 9.17
C ILE A 219 3.93 -1.01 10.12
N TYR A 220 4.43 -0.32 11.14
CA TYR A 220 5.06 -0.93 12.31
C TYR A 220 4.02 -1.02 13.40
N SER A 221 3.88 -2.18 14.00
CA SER A 221 2.80 -2.39 14.97
C SER A 221 3.29 -2.99 16.27
N VAL A 222 2.80 -2.45 17.37
CA VAL A 222 2.91 -3.06 18.71
C VAL A 222 1.50 -3.40 19.16
N GLY A 223 1.19 -4.69 19.18
CA GLY A 223 -0.16 -5.18 19.44
C GLY A 223 -0.30 -5.81 20.83
N PHE A 224 -1.42 -5.56 21.50
CA PHE A 224 -1.80 -6.23 22.73
C PHE A 224 -3.03 -7.10 22.51
N HIS A 225 -3.07 -8.24 23.21
CA HIS A 225 -4.24 -9.13 23.18
C HIS A 225 -5.32 -8.62 24.13
N THR A 226 -6.56 -8.66 23.67
CA THR A 226 -7.74 -8.39 24.50
C THR A 226 -8.09 -9.61 25.32
N THR A 227 -8.62 -9.42 26.54
CA THR A 227 -9.02 -10.51 27.42
C THR A 227 -10.11 -11.43 26.85
N GLY A 228 -10.79 -11.01 25.79
CA GLY A 228 -11.81 -11.80 25.08
C GLY A 228 -11.30 -12.67 23.94
N THR A 229 -10.08 -12.45 23.44
CA THR A 229 -9.57 -13.16 22.25
C THR A 229 -9.02 -14.55 22.54
N ASP A 230 -8.61 -14.82 23.79
CA ASP A 230 -8.06 -16.15 24.17
C ASP A 230 -9.14 -17.25 24.12
N VAL A 231 -10.42 -16.92 24.28
CA VAL A 231 -11.54 -17.88 24.26
C VAL A 231 -12.15 -18.02 22.87
N GLY A 232 -12.08 -16.98 22.03
CA GLY A 232 -12.65 -16.97 20.67
C GLY A 232 -11.70 -17.54 19.61
N GLY A 233 -10.39 -17.49 19.83
CA GLY A 233 -9.37 -17.92 18.86
C GLY A 233 -9.35 -19.43 18.56
N GLU A 234 -9.87 -20.26 19.48
CA GLU A 234 -10.02 -21.70 19.22
C GLU A 234 -11.34 -22.08 18.54
N ALA A 235 -12.38 -21.25 18.63
CA ALA A 235 -13.68 -21.54 18.02
C ALA A 235 -13.76 -21.12 16.54
N ALA A 236 -12.85 -20.27 16.05
CA ALA A 236 -12.69 -19.96 14.62
C ALA A 236 -11.84 -21.02 13.90
N ARG A 237 -11.92 -22.26 14.32
CA ARG A 237 -11.37 -23.38 13.53
C ARG A 237 -12.16 -23.47 12.24
N PHE A 238 -11.48 -23.10 11.17
CA PHE A 238 -11.65 -23.55 9.81
C PHE A 238 -13.04 -24.15 9.50
N ASN A 239 -14.00 -23.33 9.21
CA ASN A 239 -14.91 -23.71 8.17
C ASN A 239 -14.04 -23.72 6.92
N ASP A 240 -13.88 -24.88 6.36
CA ASP A 240 -13.17 -25.14 5.12
C ASP A 240 -13.98 -24.52 3.97
N ASP A 241 -13.94 -23.19 3.87
CA ASP A 241 -14.47 -22.43 2.74
C ASP A 241 -13.41 -22.41 1.63
N THR A 242 -12.81 -23.56 1.34
CA THR A 242 -12.11 -23.74 0.09
C THR A 242 -13.19 -23.94 -0.98
N PRO A 243 -13.49 -22.91 -1.80
CA PRO A 243 -14.45 -23.08 -2.86
C PRO A 243 -13.85 -24.00 -3.90
N GLY A 244 -14.29 -25.24 -3.90
CA GLY A 244 -14.15 -26.12 -5.05
C GLY A 244 -15.50 -26.17 -5.77
N PRO A 245 -15.55 -26.26 -7.10
CA PRO A 245 -16.81 -26.45 -7.80
C PRO A 245 -17.46 -27.74 -7.30
N GLN A 246 -18.61 -27.65 -6.68
CA GLN A 246 -19.27 -28.78 -6.04
C GLN A 246 -19.63 -29.90 -7.03
N HIS A 247 -19.80 -29.61 -8.30
CA HIS A 247 -20.17 -30.62 -9.34
C HIS A 247 -19.59 -30.35 -10.73
N GLY A 248 -18.45 -29.67 -10.84
CA GLY A 248 -17.81 -29.36 -12.13
C GLY A 248 -18.31 -28.04 -12.74
N CYS A 249 -17.46 -27.48 -13.61
CA CYS A 249 -17.60 -26.10 -14.12
C CYS A 249 -18.84 -25.81 -14.95
N PHE A 250 -19.54 -26.85 -15.44
CA PHE A 250 -20.65 -26.70 -16.39
C PHE A 250 -21.98 -27.23 -15.90
N SER A 251 -22.06 -27.80 -14.69
CA SER A 251 -23.29 -28.34 -14.14
C SER A 251 -23.85 -27.45 -13.04
N ARG A 252 -25.03 -26.91 -13.30
CA ARG A 252 -25.83 -26.20 -12.29
C ARG A 252 -26.83 -27.11 -11.59
N ASP A 253 -26.86 -28.37 -11.96
CA ASP A 253 -27.76 -29.37 -11.39
C ASP A 253 -27.03 -30.09 -10.25
N LEU A 254 -27.40 -29.75 -9.03
CA LEU A 254 -26.85 -30.33 -7.81
C LEU A 254 -27.50 -31.63 -7.40
N GLY A 255 -28.44 -32.12 -8.21
CA GLY A 255 -29.23 -33.29 -7.90
C GLY A 255 -30.37 -33.01 -6.92
N VAL A 256 -30.85 -34.05 -6.27
CA VAL A 256 -31.92 -33.98 -5.26
C VAL A 256 -31.38 -34.47 -3.92
N ASP A 257 -31.88 -33.88 -2.83
CA ASP A 257 -31.63 -34.37 -1.47
C ASP A 257 -32.30 -35.74 -1.20
N ASP A 258 -32.09 -36.29 -0.01
CA ASP A 258 -32.66 -37.57 0.40
C ASP A 258 -34.20 -37.57 0.45
N ASP A 259 -34.83 -36.40 0.46
CA ASP A 259 -36.25 -36.18 0.43
C ASP A 259 -36.82 -35.91 -0.97
N GLY A 260 -35.94 -35.94 -2.02
CA GLY A 260 -36.30 -35.74 -3.42
C GLY A 260 -36.48 -34.28 -3.83
N ASN A 261 -36.04 -33.30 -3.03
CA ASN A 261 -36.09 -31.90 -3.38
C ASN A 261 -34.80 -31.49 -4.12
N PRO A 262 -34.87 -30.57 -5.11
CA PRO A 262 -33.67 -30.06 -5.76
C PRO A 262 -32.79 -29.33 -4.79
N ILE A 263 -31.52 -29.72 -4.68
CA ILE A 263 -30.51 -29.05 -3.84
C ILE A 263 -30.27 -27.66 -4.41
N LYS A 264 -30.49 -26.62 -3.58
CA LYS A 264 -30.22 -25.23 -3.99
C LYS A 264 -28.74 -24.96 -3.91
N PRO A 265 -28.13 -24.31 -4.93
CA PRO A 265 -26.74 -23.91 -4.86
C PRO A 265 -26.53 -22.92 -3.71
N THR A 266 -25.52 -23.17 -2.88
CA THR A 266 -25.09 -22.29 -1.81
C THR A 266 -24.33 -21.06 -2.34
N GLU A 267 -23.84 -21.14 -3.58
CA GLU A 267 -23.07 -20.09 -4.25
C GLU A 267 -23.89 -19.39 -5.34
N SER A 268 -23.60 -18.10 -5.57
CA SER A 268 -24.13 -17.38 -6.72
C SER A 268 -23.55 -17.92 -8.04
N ALA A 269 -24.28 -17.81 -9.13
CA ALA A 269 -23.80 -18.22 -10.46
C ALA A 269 -22.46 -17.53 -10.84
N GLY A 270 -22.27 -16.25 -10.43
CA GLY A 270 -21.03 -15.54 -10.68
C GLY A 270 -19.84 -16.06 -9.86
N ALA A 271 -20.06 -16.51 -8.62
CA ALA A 271 -19.02 -17.13 -7.81
C ALA A 271 -18.58 -18.47 -8.40
N GLN A 272 -19.54 -19.27 -8.89
CA GLN A 272 -19.27 -20.54 -9.56
C GLN A 272 -18.50 -20.36 -10.87
N ASP A 273 -18.87 -19.36 -11.68
CA ASP A 273 -18.17 -19.04 -12.93
C ASP A 273 -16.73 -18.56 -12.65
N LEU A 274 -16.51 -17.81 -11.55
CA LEU A 274 -15.17 -17.36 -11.12
C LEU A 274 -14.32 -18.55 -10.66
N ASN A 275 -14.86 -19.45 -9.83
CA ASN A 275 -14.19 -20.64 -9.35
C ASN A 275 -13.76 -21.55 -10.52
N CYS A 276 -14.59 -21.62 -11.56
CA CYS A 276 -14.27 -22.37 -12.78
C CYS A 276 -13.18 -21.71 -13.63
N ALA A 277 -13.18 -20.37 -13.72
CA ALA A 277 -12.12 -19.64 -14.41
C ALA A 277 -10.77 -19.82 -13.71
N GLU A 278 -10.76 -19.90 -12.38
CA GLU A 278 -9.57 -20.13 -11.57
C GLU A 278 -8.96 -21.53 -11.76
N GLU A 279 -9.79 -22.54 -12.00
CA GLU A 279 -9.33 -23.90 -12.26
C GLU A 279 -8.63 -24.02 -13.63
N LEU A 280 -9.09 -23.23 -14.61
CA LEU A 280 -8.49 -23.14 -15.94
C LEU A 280 -7.24 -22.23 -16.00
N LEU A 281 -7.11 -21.32 -15.06
CA LEU A 281 -6.03 -20.33 -15.01
C LEU A 281 -5.32 -20.37 -13.65
N PRO A 282 -4.29 -21.21 -13.47
CA PRO A 282 -3.56 -21.38 -12.20
C PRO A 282 -3.11 -20.08 -11.51
N PRO A 283 -2.69 -19.00 -12.24
CA PRO A 283 -2.34 -17.75 -11.59
C PRO A 283 -3.52 -17.07 -10.88
N LEU A 284 -4.73 -17.15 -11.43
CA LEU A 284 -5.94 -16.57 -10.81
C LEU A 284 -6.31 -17.31 -9.51
N ARG A 285 -6.17 -18.65 -9.51
CA ARG A 285 -6.40 -19.46 -8.32
C ARG A 285 -5.42 -19.11 -7.20
N LEU A 286 -4.14 -18.92 -7.51
CA LEU A 286 -3.15 -18.51 -6.53
C LEU A 286 -3.46 -17.11 -5.94
N ALA A 287 -3.91 -16.18 -6.77
CA ALA A 287 -4.30 -14.84 -6.32
C ALA A 287 -5.50 -14.89 -5.37
N HIS A 288 -6.53 -15.66 -5.70
CA HIS A 288 -7.73 -15.82 -4.89
C HIS A 288 -7.44 -16.51 -3.54
N LEU A 289 -6.66 -17.60 -3.55
CA LEU A 289 -6.24 -18.28 -2.32
C LEU A 289 -5.39 -17.37 -1.44
N ALA A 290 -4.54 -16.52 -2.02
CA ALA A 290 -3.75 -15.55 -1.29
C ALA A 290 -4.62 -14.47 -0.65
N GLU A 291 -5.65 -13.99 -1.34
CA GLU A 291 -6.62 -13.04 -0.80
C GLU A 291 -7.40 -13.63 0.38
N ILE A 292 -7.89 -14.88 0.24
CA ILE A 292 -8.58 -15.59 1.32
C ILE A 292 -7.65 -15.75 2.52
N ALA A 293 -6.41 -16.20 2.31
CA ALA A 293 -5.42 -16.36 3.37
C ALA A 293 -5.11 -15.03 4.08
N ALA A 294 -4.96 -13.93 3.33
CA ALA A 294 -4.77 -12.60 3.89
C ALA A 294 -5.97 -12.14 4.73
N ARG A 295 -7.20 -12.35 4.25
CA ARG A 295 -8.42 -12.02 4.99
C ARG A 295 -8.54 -12.83 6.30
N HIS A 296 -8.18 -14.11 6.30
CA HIS A 296 -8.18 -14.94 7.51
C HIS A 296 -7.10 -14.52 8.49
N ALA A 297 -5.89 -14.17 8.02
CA ALA A 297 -4.83 -13.67 8.86
C ALA A 297 -5.22 -12.36 9.55
N LEU A 298 -5.81 -11.42 8.79
CA LEU A 298 -6.29 -10.15 9.30
C LEU A 298 -7.40 -10.29 10.35
N LYS A 299 -8.29 -11.27 10.22
CA LYS A 299 -9.32 -11.53 11.24
C LYS A 299 -8.76 -12.03 12.56
N ARG A 300 -7.61 -12.73 12.55
CA ARG A 300 -6.98 -13.26 13.76
C ARG A 300 -6.12 -12.24 14.49
N ASN A 301 -5.30 -11.53 13.75
CA ASN A 301 -4.39 -10.52 14.31
C ASN A 301 -4.15 -9.43 13.25
N ILE A 302 -4.91 -8.35 13.35
CA ILE A 302 -4.82 -7.22 12.43
C ILE A 302 -3.46 -6.56 12.53
N SER A 303 -3.00 -6.29 13.74
CA SER A 303 -1.74 -5.60 14.03
C SER A 303 -0.55 -6.31 13.38
N GLU A 304 -0.47 -7.62 13.52
CA GLU A 304 0.57 -8.45 12.90
C GLU A 304 0.41 -8.49 11.37
N SER A 305 -0.80 -8.73 10.91
CA SER A 305 -1.07 -8.92 9.48
C SER A 305 -0.81 -7.66 8.66
N VAL A 306 -1.24 -6.48 9.11
CA VAL A 306 -0.97 -5.23 8.38
C VAL A 306 0.52 -4.88 8.38
N ALA A 307 1.24 -5.19 9.46
CA ALA A 307 2.69 -5.01 9.50
C ALA A 307 3.37 -5.88 8.42
N HIS A 308 3.10 -7.17 8.39
CA HIS A 308 3.69 -8.08 7.39
C HIS A 308 3.26 -7.76 5.95
N LEU A 309 1.98 -7.42 5.74
CA LEU A 309 1.48 -7.04 4.41
C LEU A 309 2.18 -5.82 3.83
N THR A 310 2.62 -4.91 4.68
CA THR A 310 3.27 -3.66 4.27
C THR A 310 4.80 -3.72 4.28
N GLY A 311 5.38 -4.80 4.79
CA GLY A 311 6.82 -4.95 4.98
C GLY A 311 7.36 -4.26 6.22
N GLY A 312 6.50 -3.93 7.19
CA GLY A 312 6.89 -3.50 8.51
C GLY A 312 7.15 -4.66 9.47
N GLU A 313 7.07 -4.39 10.76
CA GLU A 313 7.31 -5.38 11.81
C GLU A 313 6.21 -5.33 12.87
N TYR A 314 5.92 -6.48 13.44
CA TYR A 314 4.99 -6.63 14.55
C TYR A 314 5.72 -7.07 15.82
N PHE A 315 5.39 -6.42 16.94
CA PHE A 315 5.84 -6.78 18.26
C PHE A 315 4.64 -6.96 19.19
N GLN A 316 4.68 -8.01 20.00
CA GLN A 316 3.67 -8.20 21.02
C GLN A 316 3.98 -7.35 22.25
N PHE A 317 3.08 -6.45 22.59
CA PHE A 317 3.18 -5.65 23.79
C PHE A 317 3.10 -6.53 25.04
N LYS A 318 4.06 -6.37 25.95
CA LYS A 318 4.09 -7.11 27.23
C LYS A 318 4.17 -6.17 28.43
N ASN A 319 5.02 -5.16 28.35
CA ASN A 319 5.24 -4.14 29.38
C ASN A 319 6.08 -3.00 28.79
N THR A 320 6.23 -1.89 29.53
CA THR A 320 6.98 -0.70 29.11
C THR A 320 8.41 -1.04 28.66
N LYS A 321 9.13 -1.87 29.43
CA LYS A 321 10.52 -2.23 29.09
C LYS A 321 10.64 -2.97 27.74
N THR A 322 9.67 -3.82 27.40
CA THR A 322 9.65 -4.48 26.09
C THR A 322 9.25 -3.51 24.99
N LEU A 323 8.31 -2.60 25.26
CA LEU A 323 7.92 -1.53 24.35
C LEU A 323 9.13 -0.67 23.96
N ASP A 324 9.91 -0.23 24.94
CA ASP A 324 11.14 0.53 24.73
C ASP A 324 12.11 -0.17 23.79
N ARG A 325 12.40 -1.41 24.07
CA ARG A 325 13.29 -2.24 23.23
C ARG A 325 12.75 -2.39 21.82
N ASP A 326 11.45 -2.67 21.69
CA ASP A 326 10.82 -2.95 20.41
C ASP A 326 10.77 -1.67 19.55
N LEU A 327 10.51 -0.50 20.15
CA LEU A 327 10.59 0.80 19.47
C LEU A 327 12.02 1.15 19.05
N LEU A 328 13.03 0.88 19.88
CA LEU A 328 14.43 1.04 19.49
C LEU A 328 14.82 0.10 18.34
N THR A 329 14.26 -1.10 18.30
CA THR A 329 14.45 -2.04 17.20
C THR A 329 13.83 -1.48 15.91
N ILE A 330 12.59 -1.00 15.95
CA ILE A 330 11.92 -0.34 14.82
C ILE A 330 12.75 0.86 14.35
N ALA A 331 13.21 1.69 15.28
CA ALA A 331 14.06 2.84 15.00
C ALA A 331 15.30 2.50 14.18
N ASN A 332 15.99 1.44 14.59
CA ASN A 332 17.17 0.95 13.88
C ASN A 332 16.82 0.34 12.52
N HIS A 333 15.66 -0.27 12.38
CA HIS A 333 15.27 -0.97 11.16
C HIS A 333 14.68 -0.05 10.08
N ILE A 334 14.03 1.06 10.45
CA ILE A 334 13.43 2.00 9.48
C ILE A 334 14.44 2.51 8.43
N PRO A 335 15.61 3.09 8.80
CA PRO A 335 16.56 3.58 7.82
C PRO A 335 17.32 2.47 7.08
N ASN A 336 17.34 1.28 7.63
CA ASN A 336 18.21 0.17 7.25
C ASN A 336 17.53 -0.91 6.41
N ARG A 337 16.47 -0.56 5.68
CA ARG A 337 15.77 -1.47 4.77
C ARG A 337 16.25 -1.30 3.35
N TYR A 338 16.38 -2.40 2.64
CA TYR A 338 16.42 -2.36 1.19
C TYR A 338 15.07 -1.86 0.67
N VAL A 339 15.11 -0.97 -0.28
CA VAL A 339 13.91 -0.55 -1.03
C VAL A 339 14.02 -1.13 -2.43
N LEU A 340 13.31 -2.24 -2.62
CA LEU A 340 13.20 -2.88 -3.92
C LEU A 340 11.97 -2.35 -4.64
N THR A 341 12.05 -2.23 -5.95
CA THR A 341 10.93 -1.79 -6.78
C THR A 341 10.76 -2.70 -7.99
N PHE A 342 9.51 -2.87 -8.43
CA PHE A 342 9.21 -3.55 -9.67
C PHE A 342 7.95 -3.00 -10.33
N HIS A 343 7.84 -3.20 -11.64
CA HIS A 343 6.63 -2.92 -12.40
C HIS A 343 5.94 -4.26 -12.69
N PRO A 344 4.73 -4.49 -12.21
CA PRO A 344 3.98 -5.71 -12.52
C PRO A 344 3.83 -5.90 -14.03
N GLN A 345 4.16 -7.07 -14.54
CA GLN A 345 4.13 -7.33 -15.99
C GLN A 345 2.70 -7.44 -16.53
N SER A 346 1.76 -7.88 -15.71
CA SER A 346 0.34 -8.03 -16.07
C SER A 346 -0.49 -7.84 -14.82
N PRO A 347 -0.70 -6.59 -14.37
CA PRO A 347 -1.46 -6.36 -13.14
C PRO A 347 -2.93 -6.70 -13.39
N THR A 348 -3.41 -7.78 -12.77
CA THR A 348 -4.83 -8.07 -12.67
C THR A 348 -5.42 -7.31 -11.48
N PRO A 349 -6.65 -6.78 -11.58
CA PRO A 349 -7.30 -6.18 -10.42
C PRO A 349 -7.41 -7.15 -9.25
N GLY A 350 -7.27 -6.64 -8.03
CA GLY A 350 -7.40 -7.43 -6.81
C GLY A 350 -6.14 -7.45 -5.95
N PHE A 351 -6.12 -8.38 -5.00
CA PHE A 351 -4.99 -8.58 -4.10
C PHE A 351 -3.90 -9.41 -4.76
N HIS A 352 -2.66 -8.91 -4.71
CA HIS A 352 -1.47 -9.58 -5.20
C HIS A 352 -0.60 -10.03 -4.04
N TRP A 353 -0.19 -11.30 -4.08
CA TRP A 353 0.71 -11.89 -3.13
C TRP A 353 2.15 -11.83 -3.64
N ILE A 354 3.03 -11.21 -2.84
CA ILE A 354 4.45 -11.10 -3.14
C ILE A 354 5.23 -12.06 -2.27
N VAL A 355 6.18 -12.77 -2.87
CA VAL A 355 7.18 -13.55 -2.14
C VAL A 355 8.56 -13.09 -2.55
N LEU A 356 9.29 -12.53 -1.58
CA LEU A 356 10.70 -12.14 -1.76
C LEU A 356 11.59 -13.19 -1.10
N LYS A 357 12.56 -13.68 -1.86
CA LYS A 357 13.56 -14.67 -1.40
C LYS A 357 14.97 -14.20 -1.76
N LEU A 358 15.95 -14.71 -1.05
CA LEU A 358 17.36 -14.60 -1.44
C LEU A 358 17.75 -15.77 -2.32
N ARG A 359 18.62 -15.52 -3.29
CA ARG A 359 19.13 -16.55 -4.18
C ARG A 359 20.00 -17.58 -3.44
N ASP A 360 20.74 -17.12 -2.41
CA ASP A 360 21.50 -17.97 -1.49
C ASP A 360 20.89 -17.88 -0.08
N GLU A 361 19.98 -18.78 0.24
CA GLU A 361 19.11 -18.73 1.44
C GLU A 361 19.72 -19.32 2.71
N SER A 362 20.90 -19.93 2.65
CA SER A 362 21.32 -20.88 3.71
C SER A 362 21.56 -20.28 5.09
N LYS A 363 21.78 -18.95 5.22
CA LYS A 363 22.17 -18.30 6.48
C LYS A 363 21.42 -17.02 6.83
N LEU A 364 20.65 -16.47 5.90
CA LEU A 364 19.98 -15.19 6.06
C LEU A 364 18.46 -15.35 6.13
N SER A 365 17.79 -14.41 6.79
CA SER A 365 16.33 -14.25 6.76
C SER A 365 15.96 -12.94 6.10
N VAL A 366 14.83 -12.93 5.39
CA VAL A 366 14.27 -11.76 4.72
C VAL A 366 12.87 -11.53 5.25
N ASP A 367 12.65 -10.33 5.80
CA ASP A 367 11.32 -9.81 6.12
C ASP A 367 10.99 -8.71 5.11
N ALA A 368 9.93 -8.88 4.34
CA ALA A 368 9.56 -7.95 3.27
C ALA A 368 8.04 -7.81 3.16
N ARG A 369 7.62 -6.78 2.43
CA ARG A 369 6.23 -6.64 2.01
C ARG A 369 5.78 -7.91 1.29
N ASN A 370 4.67 -8.49 1.70
CA ASN A 370 4.16 -9.73 1.14
C ASN A 370 2.83 -9.58 0.38
N GLY A 371 2.29 -8.37 0.25
CA GLY A 371 1.09 -8.15 -0.54
C GLY A 371 0.84 -6.68 -0.93
N TYR A 372 0.06 -6.49 -1.98
CA TYR A 372 -0.42 -5.18 -2.41
C TYR A 372 -1.74 -5.32 -3.17
N TRP A 373 -2.45 -4.22 -3.35
CA TRP A 373 -3.72 -4.17 -4.06
C TRP A 373 -3.58 -3.47 -5.41
N VAL A 374 -4.18 -4.02 -6.45
CA VAL A 374 -4.35 -3.39 -7.76
C VAL A 374 -5.82 -3.02 -7.95
N ASN A 375 -6.10 -1.75 -8.26
CA ASN A 375 -7.46 -1.26 -8.46
C ASN A 375 -8.04 -1.71 -9.81
N ASP A 376 -9.36 -1.90 -9.89
CA ASP A 376 -10.09 -2.28 -11.11
C ASP A 376 -10.03 -1.20 -12.20
N ASP A 377 -9.92 0.06 -11.80
CA ASP A 377 -9.93 1.18 -12.73
C ASP A 377 -8.55 1.40 -13.29
N GLY A 378 -8.08 0.75 -14.29
CA GLY A 378 -6.81 1.08 -14.98
C GLY A 378 -6.34 2.56 -14.85
N GLY A 379 -6.53 3.15 -13.68
CA GLY A 379 -6.00 4.45 -13.23
C GLY A 379 -6.92 5.66 -13.23
N THR A 380 -8.17 5.58 -12.86
CA THR A 380 -8.97 6.77 -12.52
C THR A 380 -9.25 6.86 -11.01
N SER A 381 -8.23 7.18 -10.22
CA SER A 381 -8.50 7.95 -9.02
C SER A 381 -8.45 9.43 -9.42
N THR A 382 -9.60 10.05 -9.58
CA THR A 382 -9.76 11.51 -9.59
C THR A 382 -9.13 12.08 -8.33
N GLN A 383 -8.29 13.08 -8.54
CA GLN A 383 -7.64 13.92 -7.53
C GLN A 383 -8.65 14.54 -6.56
#